data_16797a77215e7a35bbf0868279586415
#
_entry.id   16797a77215e7a35bbf0868279586415
#
_cell.length_a   1.000
_cell.length_b   1.000
_cell.length_c   1.000
_cell.angle_alpha   90.00
_cell.angle_beta   90.00
_cell.angle_gamma   90.00
#
_symmetry.space_group_name_H-M   'P 1'
#
loop_
_entity.id
_entity.type
_entity.pdbx_description
1 polymer ?
#
loop_
_entity_poly.entity_id
_entity_poly.type
_entity_poly.pdbx_seq_one_letter_code
_entity_poly.pdbx_strand_id
1 'polypeptide(L)'
;MPANNMISREQAEALIREQVVPEIFQKAATQSTFMGLARKLPNMTSKQTRIRVLDVLPVAYWVNGDTGFKQTTEQAWDNVYLTAAELAVIVPIPEAVLDDAEFDIMGEVTPRVIEAIGKRVDEAIIFDKARPAEWDAGIIVRARQAGNNVANSSDLYAAILGENGVFNKVEEYGYAVNGVIASRGMRAKLRGLRDDNGQPIYNTTMQGATNYALDGAPMYFPANGSFDKDRAQLIAGDFSQAVYAIRQDVTVKILDQGVIQDPSNGQIIYNLAQQDMIALRVVFRMGWALPNPATALDGDRLGCPFAYLAPSTPMTTQTVTFTVTTGSGGDTANVEGAIVDVNGARLKTNSSGVAVFNLPAGSYTATIKKKGYNTDTESITVASSAVTKSVSLTPAT
;
A
#
# COMPACT_ATOMS: atom_id res chain seq x y z
N MET A 1 0.44 -32.23 75.08
CA MET A 1 1.18 -31.81 73.86
C MET A 1 0.14 -31.24 72.90
N PRO A 2 0.23 -29.99 72.50
CA PRO A 2 -0.67 -29.50 71.50
C PRO A 2 -0.26 -30.05 70.13
N ALA A 3 -1.13 -30.81 69.52
CA ALA A 3 -0.95 -31.34 68.20
C ALA A 3 -1.18 -30.19 67.16
N ASN A 4 -0.11 -29.51 66.82
CA ASN A 4 -0.18 -28.44 65.85
C ASN A 4 0.61 -28.83 64.57
N ASN A 5 0.44 -30.05 64.14
CA ASN A 5 0.98 -30.59 62.91
C ASN A 5 -0.05 -30.50 61.79
N MET A 6 -0.45 -29.27 61.40
CA MET A 6 -1.18 -29.08 60.16
C MET A 6 -0.15 -28.88 59.03
N ILE A 7 -0.28 -29.66 57.97
CA ILE A 7 0.44 -29.42 56.72
C ILE A 7 0.05 -28.06 56.22
N SER A 8 0.96 -27.09 56.24
CA SER A 8 0.67 -25.76 55.74
C SER A 8 0.56 -25.78 54.22
N ARG A 9 -0.15 -24.80 53.64
CA ARG A 9 -0.34 -24.66 52.21
C ARG A 9 1.03 -24.50 51.51
N GLU A 10 2.00 -23.87 52.15
CA GLU A 10 3.39 -23.71 51.65
C GLU A 10 4.14 -25.05 51.60
N GLN A 11 3.88 -25.98 52.50
CA GLN A 11 4.47 -27.31 52.49
C GLN A 11 3.80 -28.29 51.51
N ALA A 12 2.56 -27.96 51.07
CA ALA A 12 1.81 -28.73 50.10
C ALA A 12 1.83 -28.11 48.68
N GLU A 13 2.54 -27.01 48.48
CA GLU A 13 2.53 -26.24 47.21
C GLU A 13 2.95 -27.10 45.99
N ALA A 14 3.89 -28.02 46.21
CA ALA A 14 4.31 -28.98 45.17
C ALA A 14 3.27 -30.06 44.85
N LEU A 15 2.25 -30.21 45.67
CA LEU A 15 1.16 -31.20 45.52
C LEU A 15 -0.12 -30.56 45.01
N ILE A 16 -0.21 -29.21 45.02
CA ILE A 16 -1.35 -28.46 44.50
C ILE A 16 -1.17 -28.38 42.97
N ARG A 17 -1.97 -29.15 42.26
CA ARG A 17 -2.03 -29.09 40.82
C ARG A 17 -2.58 -27.72 40.40
N GLU A 18 -1.78 -26.93 39.72
CA GLU A 18 -2.26 -25.74 39.01
C GLU A 18 -3.22 -26.20 37.90
N GLN A 19 -4.41 -25.64 37.86
CA GLN A 19 -5.35 -25.90 36.79
C GLN A 19 -4.91 -24.99 35.62
N VAL A 20 -4.22 -25.55 34.63
CA VAL A 20 -3.91 -24.87 33.38
C VAL A 20 -5.18 -24.84 32.54
N VAL A 21 -5.63 -23.66 32.16
CA VAL A 21 -6.70 -23.50 31.18
C VAL A 21 -6.13 -23.81 29.81
N PRO A 22 -6.63 -24.82 29.08
CA PRO A 22 -6.06 -25.21 27.77
C PRO A 22 -6.36 -24.20 26.66
N GLU A 23 -7.11 -23.13 26.95
CA GLU A 23 -7.44 -22.09 26.00
C GLU A 23 -6.40 -20.97 26.01
N ILE A 24 -5.82 -20.67 24.84
CA ILE A 24 -4.94 -19.54 24.65
C ILE A 24 -5.79 -18.28 24.40
N PHE A 25 -5.75 -17.32 25.33
CA PHE A 25 -6.42 -16.04 25.16
C PHE A 25 -5.71 -15.20 24.09
N GLN A 26 -6.20 -15.25 22.88
CA GLN A 26 -5.69 -14.46 21.75
C GLN A 26 -6.77 -13.59 21.16
N LYS A 27 -6.36 -12.44 20.62
CA LYS A 27 -7.24 -11.62 19.79
C LYS A 27 -7.43 -12.32 18.44
N ALA A 28 -8.68 -12.34 17.93
CA ALA A 28 -8.96 -12.86 16.59
C ALA A 28 -8.02 -12.27 15.54
N ALA A 29 -7.52 -13.12 14.64
CA ALA A 29 -6.64 -12.72 13.56
C ALA A 29 -7.35 -11.71 12.64
N THR A 30 -6.65 -10.65 12.24
CA THR A 30 -7.20 -9.57 11.42
C THR A 30 -6.61 -9.67 10.02
N GLN A 31 -7.46 -9.83 9.02
CA GLN A 31 -7.07 -9.87 7.62
C GLN A 31 -6.60 -8.49 7.11
N SER A 32 -6.07 -8.45 5.88
CA SER A 32 -5.66 -7.22 5.20
C SER A 32 -6.86 -6.26 5.03
N THR A 33 -6.68 -5.02 5.47
CA THR A 33 -7.69 -3.96 5.31
C THR A 33 -7.80 -3.53 3.85
N PHE A 34 -6.67 -3.45 3.14
CA PHE A 34 -6.63 -3.08 1.73
C PHE A 34 -7.39 -4.08 0.86
N MET A 35 -7.16 -5.39 1.04
CA MET A 35 -7.85 -6.42 0.26
C MET A 35 -9.37 -6.42 0.48
N GLY A 36 -9.84 -5.95 1.63
CA GLY A 36 -11.27 -5.80 1.92
C GLY A 36 -11.93 -4.62 1.21
N LEU A 37 -11.16 -3.63 0.78
CA LEU A 37 -11.65 -2.39 0.16
C LEU A 37 -11.41 -2.35 -1.34
N ALA A 38 -10.25 -2.83 -1.79
CA ALA A 38 -9.82 -2.79 -3.18
C ALA A 38 -10.59 -3.79 -4.06
N ARG A 39 -10.67 -3.48 -5.34
CA ARG A 39 -11.36 -4.32 -6.32
C ARG A 39 -10.56 -5.58 -6.64
N LYS A 40 -11.13 -6.75 -6.34
CA LYS A 40 -10.55 -8.04 -6.72
C LYS A 40 -10.82 -8.33 -8.19
N LEU A 41 -9.78 -8.62 -8.95
CA LEU A 41 -9.85 -9.13 -10.32
C LEU A 41 -9.88 -10.68 -10.34
N PRO A 42 -10.21 -11.31 -11.47
CA PRO A 42 -10.06 -12.75 -11.64
C PRO A 42 -8.64 -13.22 -11.32
N ASN A 43 -8.52 -14.45 -10.82
CA ASN A 43 -7.23 -15.02 -10.44
C ASN A 43 -6.26 -15.05 -11.64
N MET A 44 -4.99 -14.76 -11.35
CA MET A 44 -3.95 -14.74 -12.37
C MET A 44 -3.55 -16.15 -12.79
N THR A 45 -3.50 -16.40 -14.09
CA THR A 45 -3.02 -17.67 -14.67
C THR A 45 -1.50 -17.63 -14.99
N SER A 46 -0.91 -16.44 -15.12
CA SER A 46 0.51 -16.22 -15.41
C SER A 46 1.16 -15.32 -14.38
N LYS A 47 2.50 -15.18 -14.38
CA LYS A 47 3.22 -14.26 -13.50
C LYS A 47 2.78 -12.79 -13.69
N GLN A 48 2.37 -12.43 -14.90
CA GLN A 48 1.99 -11.08 -15.27
C GLN A 48 0.63 -11.06 -15.96
N THR A 49 -0.22 -10.14 -15.58
CA THR A 49 -1.55 -9.89 -16.19
C THR A 49 -1.61 -8.45 -16.67
N ARG A 50 -2.07 -8.27 -17.90
CA ARG A 50 -2.20 -6.95 -18.53
C ARG A 50 -3.61 -6.42 -18.38
N ILE A 51 -3.73 -5.17 -17.90
CA ILE A 51 -4.98 -4.41 -17.86
C ILE A 51 -4.89 -3.29 -18.89
N ARG A 52 -5.93 -3.14 -19.71
CA ARG A 52 -6.05 -1.99 -20.61
C ARG A 52 -6.68 -0.83 -19.86
N VAL A 53 -6.08 0.33 -19.94
CA VAL A 53 -6.51 1.56 -19.26
C VAL A 53 -6.68 2.66 -20.29
N LEU A 54 -7.73 3.44 -20.14
CA LEU A 54 -7.97 4.60 -21.01
C LEU A 54 -6.90 5.65 -20.76
N ASP A 55 -6.20 6.06 -21.81
CA ASP A 55 -5.08 7.01 -21.74
C ASP A 55 -5.45 8.38 -22.31
N VAL A 56 -6.18 8.41 -23.41
CA VAL A 56 -6.61 9.65 -24.06
C VAL A 56 -8.11 9.62 -24.26
N LEU A 57 -8.78 10.69 -23.83
CA LEU A 57 -10.22 10.89 -24.02
C LEU A 57 -10.52 11.57 -25.37
N PRO A 58 -11.60 11.16 -26.08
CA PRO A 58 -12.03 11.85 -27.26
C PRO A 58 -12.58 13.25 -26.92
N VAL A 59 -12.30 14.22 -27.77
CA VAL A 59 -12.78 15.60 -27.65
C VAL A 59 -13.86 15.87 -28.69
N ALA A 60 -14.99 16.42 -28.27
CA ALA A 60 -16.04 16.86 -29.18
C ALA A 60 -15.86 18.33 -29.57
N TYR A 61 -16.15 18.66 -30.83
CA TYR A 61 -16.01 19.99 -31.36
C TYR A 61 -17.35 20.49 -31.91
N TRP A 62 -17.65 21.78 -31.67
CA TRP A 62 -18.77 22.43 -32.30
C TRP A 62 -18.47 22.73 -33.77
N VAL A 63 -19.42 22.46 -34.64
CA VAL A 63 -19.33 22.74 -36.09
C VAL A 63 -20.05 24.02 -36.38
N ASN A 64 -19.38 24.97 -37.02
CA ASN A 64 -19.95 26.27 -37.40
C ASN A 64 -20.62 26.16 -38.78
N GLY A 65 -21.93 26.43 -38.82
CA GLY A 65 -22.74 26.45 -40.03
C GLY A 65 -23.01 25.07 -40.66
N ASP A 66 -23.85 25.06 -41.70
CA ASP A 66 -24.32 23.81 -42.32
C ASP A 66 -23.25 23.10 -43.14
N THR A 67 -22.17 23.80 -43.53
CA THR A 67 -21.05 23.25 -44.34
C THR A 67 -19.73 23.18 -43.58
N GLY A 68 -19.75 23.35 -42.25
CA GLY A 68 -18.54 23.31 -41.43
C GLY A 68 -17.86 21.92 -41.43
N PHE A 69 -16.53 21.92 -41.46
CA PHE A 69 -15.76 20.67 -41.39
C PHE A 69 -15.81 20.05 -40.00
N LYS A 70 -16.08 18.74 -39.97
CA LYS A 70 -16.00 17.93 -38.73
C LYS A 70 -14.56 17.60 -38.44
N GLN A 71 -14.13 17.90 -37.22
CA GLN A 71 -12.77 17.57 -36.77
C GLN A 71 -12.70 16.12 -36.29
N THR A 72 -11.55 15.50 -36.51
CA THR A 72 -11.27 14.15 -36.00
C THR A 72 -10.66 14.24 -34.61
N THR A 73 -11.00 13.27 -33.77
CA THR A 73 -10.42 13.09 -32.45
C THR A 73 -9.88 11.67 -32.32
N GLU A 74 -8.90 11.48 -31.47
CA GLU A 74 -8.33 10.15 -31.19
C GLU A 74 -8.69 9.71 -29.77
N GLN A 75 -8.79 8.41 -29.59
CA GLN A 75 -8.89 7.75 -28.29
C GLN A 75 -7.76 6.73 -28.20
N ALA A 76 -7.00 6.73 -27.11
CA ALA A 76 -5.90 5.81 -26.90
C ALA A 76 -6.05 5.01 -25.61
N TRP A 77 -5.45 3.84 -25.58
CA TRP A 77 -5.39 2.97 -24.41
C TRP A 77 -3.93 2.68 -24.08
N ASP A 78 -3.64 2.65 -22.79
CA ASP A 78 -2.35 2.22 -22.26
C ASP A 78 -2.50 0.85 -21.58
N ASN A 79 -1.39 0.17 -21.34
CA ASN A 79 -1.36 -1.11 -20.66
C ASN A 79 -0.71 -0.96 -19.29
N VAL A 80 -1.44 -1.35 -18.25
CA VAL A 80 -0.93 -1.48 -16.90
C VAL A 80 -0.76 -2.96 -16.59
N TYR A 81 0.36 -3.32 -16.01
CA TYR A 81 0.71 -4.71 -15.75
C TYR A 81 0.63 -5.01 -14.24
N LEU A 82 -0.13 -6.05 -13.90
CA LEU A 82 -0.07 -6.66 -12.57
C LEU A 82 1.00 -7.74 -12.61
N THR A 83 2.02 -7.62 -11.78
CA THR A 83 3.06 -8.64 -11.62
C THR A 83 2.87 -9.34 -10.28
N ALA A 84 2.74 -10.66 -10.31
CA ALA A 84 2.60 -11.45 -9.09
C ALA A 84 3.93 -11.54 -8.34
N ALA A 85 3.95 -11.05 -7.12
CA ALA A 85 5.03 -11.25 -6.16
C ALA A 85 4.68 -12.37 -5.17
N GLU A 86 5.69 -13.04 -4.65
CA GLU A 86 5.56 -14.13 -3.69
C GLU A 86 5.86 -13.63 -2.28
N LEU A 87 4.98 -13.96 -1.36
CA LEU A 87 5.16 -13.79 0.07
C LEU A 87 5.19 -15.16 0.71
N ALA A 88 6.27 -15.48 1.41
CA ALA A 88 6.45 -16.78 2.05
C ALA A 88 6.92 -16.64 3.50
N VAL A 89 6.45 -17.54 4.33
CA VAL A 89 6.86 -17.67 5.74
C VAL A 89 7.17 -19.14 6.02
N ILE A 90 8.26 -19.40 6.75
CA ILE A 90 8.59 -20.73 7.26
C ILE A 90 8.70 -20.64 8.78
N VAL A 91 7.92 -21.46 9.48
CA VAL A 91 7.94 -21.54 10.95
C VAL A 91 8.44 -22.94 11.33
N PRO A 92 9.68 -23.09 11.80
CA PRO A 92 10.21 -24.38 12.29
C PRO A 92 9.68 -24.62 13.71
N ILE A 93 9.26 -25.87 14.00
CA ILE A 93 8.74 -26.31 15.29
C ILE A 93 9.37 -27.68 15.60
N PRO A 94 9.98 -27.90 16.77
CA PRO A 94 10.44 -29.21 17.18
C PRO A 94 9.31 -30.23 17.31
N GLU A 95 9.47 -31.46 16.85
CA GLU A 95 8.47 -32.54 16.96
C GLU A 95 8.08 -32.80 18.42
N ALA A 96 9.06 -32.87 19.30
CA ALA A 96 8.83 -33.07 20.73
C ALA A 96 7.85 -32.01 21.33
N VAL A 97 7.90 -30.78 20.86
CA VAL A 97 6.98 -29.73 21.33
C VAL A 97 5.56 -29.97 20.83
N LEU A 98 5.40 -30.54 19.63
CA LEU A 98 4.08 -30.88 19.09
C LEU A 98 3.46 -32.08 19.80
N ASP A 99 4.29 -33.08 20.15
CA ASP A 99 3.85 -34.29 20.84
C ASP A 99 3.52 -34.04 22.31
N ASP A 100 4.27 -33.14 22.97
CA ASP A 100 4.08 -32.81 24.39
C ASP A 100 3.03 -31.71 24.62
N ALA A 101 2.56 -31.06 23.55
CA ALA A 101 1.61 -29.94 23.67
C ALA A 101 0.20 -30.45 24.01
N GLU A 102 -0.44 -29.81 25.01
CA GLU A 102 -1.84 -30.08 25.38
C GLU A 102 -2.86 -29.46 24.40
N PHE A 103 -2.38 -28.68 23.40
CA PHE A 103 -3.24 -27.95 22.45
C PHE A 103 -2.66 -28.00 21.02
N ASP A 104 -3.50 -27.75 20.02
CA ASP A 104 -3.10 -27.73 18.62
C ASP A 104 -2.27 -26.49 18.27
N ILE A 105 -0.95 -26.59 18.37
CA ILE A 105 0.00 -25.52 18.00
C ILE A 105 -0.17 -25.10 16.54
N MET A 106 -0.39 -26.05 15.61
CA MET A 106 -0.53 -25.76 14.20
C MET A 106 -1.81 -24.94 13.92
N GLY A 107 -2.90 -25.26 14.59
CA GLY A 107 -4.16 -24.50 14.53
C GLY A 107 -4.03 -23.08 15.06
N GLU A 108 -3.16 -22.85 16.06
CA GLU A 108 -2.90 -21.52 16.61
C GLU A 108 -1.92 -20.68 15.79
N VAL A 109 -0.91 -21.31 15.20
CA VAL A 109 0.13 -20.61 14.41
C VAL A 109 -0.42 -20.16 13.05
N THR A 110 -1.22 -20.99 12.39
CA THR A 110 -1.72 -20.71 11.04
C THR A 110 -2.47 -19.38 10.92
N PRO A 111 -3.44 -19.02 11.78
CA PRO A 111 -4.12 -17.72 11.72
C PRO A 111 -3.17 -16.54 11.92
N ARG A 112 -2.14 -16.71 12.77
CA ARG A 112 -1.15 -15.64 13.03
C ARG A 112 -0.23 -15.41 11.83
N VAL A 113 0.12 -16.46 11.11
CA VAL A 113 0.87 -16.34 9.85
C VAL A 113 0.04 -15.64 8.79
N ILE A 114 -1.26 -15.94 8.67
CA ILE A 114 -2.18 -15.26 7.75
C ILE A 114 -2.31 -13.77 8.11
N GLU A 115 -2.42 -13.44 9.41
CA GLU A 115 -2.41 -12.04 9.88
C GLU A 115 -1.12 -11.31 9.51
N ALA A 116 0.04 -11.96 9.67
CA ALA A 116 1.35 -11.40 9.30
C ALA A 116 1.48 -11.17 7.79
N ILE A 117 0.93 -12.08 6.97
CA ILE A 117 0.84 -11.92 5.51
C ILE A 117 -0.04 -10.70 5.17
N GLY A 118 -1.24 -10.60 5.74
CA GLY A 118 -2.15 -9.47 5.53
C GLY A 118 -1.53 -8.14 5.95
N LYS A 119 -0.84 -8.11 7.09
CA LYS A 119 -0.07 -6.94 7.54
C LYS A 119 0.98 -6.53 6.52
N ARG A 120 1.76 -7.49 6.01
CA ARG A 120 2.83 -7.19 5.05
C ARG A 120 2.31 -6.69 3.72
N VAL A 121 1.18 -7.21 3.25
CA VAL A 121 0.49 -6.73 2.05
C VAL A 121 0.04 -5.28 2.24
N ASP A 122 -0.62 -4.96 3.35
CA ASP A 122 -1.06 -3.60 3.65
C ASP A 122 0.12 -2.62 3.75
N GLU A 123 1.22 -3.01 4.41
CA GLU A 123 2.43 -2.19 4.54
C GLU A 123 3.08 -1.90 3.18
N ALA A 124 3.14 -2.88 2.28
CA ALA A 124 3.73 -2.72 0.96
C ALA A 124 2.87 -1.84 0.05
N ILE A 125 1.55 -2.07 0.00
CA ILE A 125 0.65 -1.39 -0.93
C ILE A 125 0.32 0.02 -0.45
N ILE A 126 -0.01 0.19 0.83
CA ILE A 126 -0.42 1.50 1.35
C ILE A 126 0.81 2.38 1.59
N PHE A 127 1.80 1.85 2.30
CA PHE A 127 2.91 2.64 2.84
C PHE A 127 4.24 2.48 2.09
N ASP A 128 4.29 1.70 1.01
CA ASP A 128 5.52 1.45 0.24
C ASP A 128 6.66 0.84 1.08
N LYS A 129 6.32 0.07 2.13
CA LYS A 129 7.31 -0.56 3.00
C LYS A 129 7.71 -1.92 2.47
N ALA A 130 9.03 -2.08 2.16
CA ALA A 130 9.61 -3.31 1.60
C ALA A 130 8.76 -3.91 0.48
N ARG A 131 8.27 -3.04 -0.40
CA ARG A 131 7.53 -3.36 -1.59
C ARG A 131 8.41 -4.16 -2.57
N PRO A 132 7.89 -5.18 -3.25
CA PRO A 132 8.59 -5.80 -4.38
C PRO A 132 8.89 -4.75 -5.45
N ALA A 133 10.10 -4.78 -6.03
CA ALA A 133 10.52 -3.80 -7.03
C ALA A 133 9.64 -3.80 -8.31
N GLU A 134 9.03 -4.94 -8.60
CA GLU A 134 8.15 -5.15 -9.76
C GLU A 134 6.74 -4.53 -9.58
N TRP A 135 6.39 -4.08 -8.38
CA TRP A 135 5.08 -3.49 -8.10
C TRP A 135 5.10 -1.97 -8.29
N ASP A 136 3.92 -1.41 -8.57
CA ASP A 136 3.71 0.04 -8.57
C ASP A 136 4.10 0.67 -7.23
N ALA A 137 4.42 1.95 -7.22
CA ALA A 137 4.65 2.71 -5.99
C ALA A 137 3.43 2.66 -5.09
N GLY A 138 3.64 2.58 -3.78
CA GLY A 138 2.57 2.54 -2.79
C GLY A 138 1.65 3.76 -2.86
N ILE A 139 0.43 3.61 -2.36
CA ILE A 139 -0.64 4.62 -2.44
C ILE A 139 -0.16 5.98 -1.92
N ILE A 140 0.49 6.04 -0.75
CA ILE A 140 0.99 7.29 -0.16
C ILE A 140 2.03 7.97 -1.06
N VAL A 141 2.93 7.20 -1.67
CA VAL A 141 3.98 7.74 -2.55
C VAL A 141 3.34 8.36 -3.79
N ARG A 142 2.39 7.67 -4.41
CA ARG A 142 1.66 8.18 -5.58
C ARG A 142 0.81 9.41 -5.25
N ALA A 143 0.07 9.38 -4.14
CA ALA A 143 -0.70 10.54 -3.68
C ALA A 143 0.20 11.75 -3.41
N ARG A 144 1.38 11.53 -2.83
CA ARG A 144 2.35 12.60 -2.60
C ARG A 144 2.88 13.21 -3.90
N GLN A 145 3.20 12.38 -4.90
CA GLN A 145 3.67 12.85 -6.19
C GLN A 145 2.61 13.66 -6.94
N ALA A 146 1.34 13.27 -6.81
CA ALA A 146 0.21 14.03 -7.35
C ALA A 146 -0.10 15.32 -6.58
N GLY A 147 0.60 15.61 -5.47
CA GLY A 147 0.30 16.76 -4.61
C GLY A 147 -0.91 16.56 -3.69
N ASN A 148 -1.40 15.31 -3.57
CA ASN A 148 -2.56 14.93 -2.76
C ASN A 148 -2.19 14.68 -1.30
N ASN A 149 -1.27 15.46 -0.75
CA ASN A 149 -0.92 15.44 0.66
C ASN A 149 -1.40 16.71 1.33
N VAL A 150 -2.12 16.57 2.43
CA VAL A 150 -2.58 17.68 3.26
C VAL A 150 -1.72 17.75 4.52
N ALA A 151 -1.23 18.93 4.85
CA ALA A 151 -0.43 19.11 6.05
C ALA A 151 -1.28 18.89 7.30
N ASN A 152 -0.64 18.38 8.36
CA ASN A 152 -1.30 18.30 9.66
C ASN A 152 -1.59 19.71 10.19
N SER A 153 -2.86 19.97 10.49
CA SER A 153 -3.36 21.25 10.98
C SER A 153 -4.03 21.10 12.34
N SER A 154 -4.11 22.19 13.08
CA SER A 154 -4.93 22.29 14.30
C SER A 154 -6.43 22.21 13.96
N ASP A 155 -6.84 22.74 12.81
CA ASP A 155 -8.18 22.57 12.28
C ASP A 155 -8.27 21.29 11.45
N LEU A 156 -8.65 20.22 12.12
CA LEU A 156 -8.78 18.90 11.49
C LEU A 156 -9.98 18.82 10.55
N TYR A 157 -11.04 19.60 10.80
CA TYR A 157 -12.22 19.64 9.94
C TYR A 157 -11.88 20.22 8.57
N ALA A 158 -11.26 21.39 8.54
CA ALA A 158 -10.79 22.01 7.32
C ALA A 158 -9.73 21.16 6.60
N ALA A 159 -8.83 20.51 7.33
CA ALA A 159 -7.82 19.64 6.73
C ALA A 159 -8.41 18.38 6.06
N ILE A 160 -9.56 17.89 6.51
CA ILE A 160 -10.20 16.68 5.93
C ILE A 160 -11.24 17.07 4.88
N LEU A 161 -12.21 17.93 5.22
CA LEU A 161 -13.40 18.23 4.41
C LEU A 161 -13.40 19.64 3.81
N GLY A 162 -12.50 20.52 4.22
CA GLY A 162 -12.43 21.89 3.72
C GLY A 162 -11.81 22.00 2.33
N GLU A 163 -11.79 23.23 1.81
CA GLU A 163 -11.08 23.58 0.58
C GLU A 163 -9.60 23.22 0.70
N ASN A 164 -9.05 22.54 -0.31
CA ASN A 164 -7.73 21.90 -0.29
C ASN A 164 -7.56 20.79 0.78
N GLY A 165 -8.64 20.32 1.39
CA GLY A 165 -8.67 19.18 2.28
C GLY A 165 -8.45 17.84 1.57
N VAL A 166 -8.36 16.76 2.34
CA VAL A 166 -8.08 15.42 1.81
C VAL A 166 -9.14 14.97 0.80
N PHE A 167 -10.43 15.26 1.05
CA PHE A 167 -11.52 14.88 0.15
C PHE A 167 -11.48 15.69 -1.13
N ASN A 168 -11.36 17.02 -1.03
CA ASN A 168 -11.28 17.92 -2.18
C ASN A 168 -10.14 17.53 -3.14
N LYS A 169 -8.97 17.15 -2.61
CA LYS A 169 -7.83 16.70 -3.42
C LYS A 169 -8.10 15.47 -4.27
N VAL A 170 -9.00 14.59 -3.85
CA VAL A 170 -9.42 13.41 -4.65
C VAL A 170 -10.44 13.82 -5.69
N GLU A 171 -11.40 14.69 -5.32
CA GLU A 171 -12.50 15.15 -6.15
C GLU A 171 -12.02 16.04 -7.31
N GLU A 172 -10.98 16.84 -7.13
CA GLU A 172 -10.37 17.67 -8.17
C GLU A 172 -9.93 16.86 -9.40
N TYR A 173 -9.59 15.60 -9.23
CA TYR A 173 -9.23 14.70 -10.34
C TYR A 173 -10.42 13.87 -10.88
N GLY A 174 -11.63 14.14 -10.39
CA GLY A 174 -12.87 13.48 -10.86
C GLY A 174 -13.13 12.11 -10.22
N TYR A 175 -12.51 11.82 -9.08
CA TYR A 175 -12.78 10.62 -8.28
C TYR A 175 -13.69 10.93 -7.10
N ALA A 176 -14.50 9.96 -6.68
CA ALA A 176 -15.31 10.06 -5.48
C ALA A 176 -14.69 9.24 -4.33
N VAL A 177 -14.64 9.81 -3.14
CA VAL A 177 -14.15 9.09 -1.97
C VAL A 177 -15.18 8.04 -1.55
N ASN A 178 -14.82 6.75 -1.64
CA ASN A 178 -15.68 5.64 -1.25
C ASN A 178 -15.19 4.89 0.00
N GLY A 179 -14.05 5.29 0.55
CA GLY A 179 -13.50 4.71 1.77
C GLY A 179 -12.39 5.54 2.39
N VAL A 180 -12.24 5.38 3.69
CA VAL A 180 -11.22 6.06 4.48
C VAL A 180 -10.51 5.05 5.37
N ILE A 181 -9.18 5.01 5.33
CA ILE A 181 -8.35 4.24 6.26
C ILE A 181 -7.66 5.23 7.20
N ALA A 182 -7.79 5.03 8.50
CA ALA A 182 -7.21 5.94 9.47
C ALA A 182 -6.53 5.21 10.64
N SER A 183 -5.59 5.90 11.28
CA SER A 183 -5.00 5.44 12.53
C SER A 183 -6.06 5.33 13.64
N ARG A 184 -5.89 4.40 14.56
CA ARG A 184 -6.82 4.28 15.70
C ARG A 184 -6.89 5.53 16.58
N GLY A 185 -5.79 6.31 16.65
CA GLY A 185 -5.76 7.59 17.35
C GLY A 185 -6.66 8.66 16.73
N MET A 186 -6.97 8.55 15.42
CA MET A 186 -7.87 9.46 14.72
C MET A 186 -9.29 9.42 15.32
N ARG A 187 -9.75 8.26 15.82
CA ARG A 187 -11.06 8.14 16.50
C ARG A 187 -11.21 9.11 17.68
N ALA A 188 -10.14 9.25 18.47
CA ALA A 188 -10.16 10.19 19.60
C ALA A 188 -10.15 11.64 19.13
N LYS A 189 -9.37 11.95 18.08
CA LYS A 189 -9.33 13.29 17.49
C LYS A 189 -10.68 13.72 16.93
N LEU A 190 -11.35 12.85 16.15
CA LEU A 190 -12.69 13.12 15.59
C LEU A 190 -13.73 13.35 16.69
N ARG A 191 -13.76 12.51 17.72
CA ARG A 191 -14.67 12.70 18.85
C ARG A 191 -14.41 13.98 19.66
N GLY A 192 -13.17 14.49 19.60
CA GLY A 192 -12.76 15.72 20.25
C GLY A 192 -13.11 16.99 19.48
N LEU A 193 -13.51 16.88 18.20
CA LEU A 193 -13.86 18.05 17.39
C LEU A 193 -15.07 18.80 17.96
N ARG A 194 -14.91 20.12 18.12
CA ARG A 194 -15.94 21.04 18.60
C ARG A 194 -16.00 22.24 17.68
N ASP A 195 -17.18 22.82 17.54
CA ASP A 195 -17.37 24.12 16.93
C ASP A 195 -16.97 25.25 17.89
N ASP A 196 -17.03 26.48 17.42
CA ASP A 196 -16.70 27.68 18.22
C ASP A 196 -17.64 27.86 19.44
N ASN A 197 -18.82 27.20 19.44
CA ASN A 197 -19.78 27.18 20.53
C ASN A 197 -19.58 25.97 21.47
N GLY A 198 -18.55 25.14 21.25
CA GLY A 198 -18.25 23.95 22.05
C GLY A 198 -19.11 22.73 21.72
N GLN A 199 -19.94 22.79 20.68
CA GLN A 199 -20.76 21.67 20.25
C GLN A 199 -19.94 20.61 19.46
N PRO A 200 -20.21 19.30 19.65
CA PRO A 200 -19.49 18.28 18.90
C PRO A 200 -19.87 18.33 17.42
N ILE A 201 -18.89 18.53 16.57
CA ILE A 201 -19.07 18.48 15.10
C ILE A 201 -19.23 17.04 14.64
N TYR A 202 -18.44 16.12 15.22
CA TYR A 202 -18.54 14.69 14.93
C TYR A 202 -19.51 14.02 15.88
N ASN A 203 -20.66 13.60 15.36
CA ASN A 203 -21.75 13.08 16.20
C ASN A 203 -21.48 11.60 16.55
N THR A 204 -21.26 11.31 17.82
CA THR A 204 -21.13 9.95 18.35
C THR A 204 -22.11 9.73 19.50
N THR A 205 -22.92 8.69 19.41
CA THR A 205 -23.81 8.31 20.51
C THR A 205 -23.05 7.49 21.53
N MET A 206 -23.24 7.80 22.82
CA MET A 206 -22.66 6.99 23.91
C MET A 206 -23.37 5.65 24.12
N GLN A 207 -24.58 5.49 23.58
CA GLN A 207 -25.47 4.36 23.86
C GLN A 207 -25.56 3.32 22.74
N GLY A 208 -24.79 3.45 21.66
CA GLY A 208 -24.87 2.54 20.52
C GLY A 208 -23.54 2.30 19.83
N ALA A 209 -23.54 1.36 18.89
CA ALA A 209 -22.39 1.15 18.01
C ALA A 209 -22.16 2.41 17.15
N THR A 210 -21.00 3.03 17.25
CA THR A 210 -20.65 4.20 16.46
C THR A 210 -20.18 3.75 15.09
N ASN A 211 -20.95 4.07 14.06
CA ASN A 211 -20.49 3.99 12.67
C ASN A 211 -19.59 5.19 12.37
N TYR A 212 -18.32 4.93 12.19
CA TYR A 212 -17.39 5.97 11.76
C TYR A 212 -17.49 6.14 10.25
N ALA A 213 -17.98 7.29 9.81
CA ALA A 213 -18.03 7.71 8.42
C ALA A 213 -17.66 9.19 8.32
N LEU A 214 -17.08 9.59 7.19
CA LEU A 214 -16.79 10.97 6.84
C LEU A 214 -17.43 11.23 5.49
N ASP A 215 -18.32 12.21 5.41
CA ASP A 215 -19.07 12.56 4.20
C ASP A 215 -19.67 11.33 3.49
N GLY A 216 -20.29 10.43 4.25
CA GLY A 216 -20.87 9.19 3.74
C GLY A 216 -19.86 8.07 3.47
N ALA A 217 -18.57 8.34 3.37
CA ALA A 217 -17.54 7.31 3.17
C ALA A 217 -17.21 6.58 4.49
N PRO A 218 -17.29 5.24 4.53
CA PRO A 218 -17.01 4.47 5.72
C PRO A 218 -15.52 4.54 6.11
N MET A 219 -15.25 4.58 7.42
CA MET A 219 -13.91 4.61 7.96
C MET A 219 -13.47 3.23 8.49
N TYR A 220 -12.27 2.84 8.12
CA TYR A 220 -11.63 1.59 8.53
C TYR A 220 -10.40 1.87 9.38
N PHE A 221 -10.27 1.11 10.47
CA PHE A 221 -9.18 1.26 11.44
C PHE A 221 -8.40 -0.06 11.54
N PRO A 222 -7.30 -0.21 10.81
CA PRO A 222 -6.51 -1.44 10.82
C PRO A 222 -6.15 -1.88 12.23
N ALA A 223 -6.37 -3.17 12.52
CA ALA A 223 -6.11 -3.74 13.82
C ALA A 223 -4.87 -4.64 13.85
N ASN A 224 -4.36 -5.01 12.66
CA ASN A 224 -3.20 -5.87 12.45
C ASN A 224 -1.84 -5.16 12.63
N GLY A 225 -1.84 -3.88 13.00
CA GLY A 225 -0.62 -3.09 13.18
C GLY A 225 0.08 -2.69 11.87
N SER A 226 -0.63 -2.77 10.73
CA SER A 226 -0.09 -2.35 9.43
C SER A 226 -0.07 -0.83 9.25
N PHE A 227 -0.94 -0.10 9.97
CA PHE A 227 -1.07 1.34 9.79
C PHE A 227 0.12 2.11 10.38
N ASP A 228 0.88 2.76 9.52
CA ASP A 228 2.01 3.60 9.90
C ASP A 228 1.59 5.05 10.13
N LYS A 229 1.44 5.40 11.41
CA LYS A 229 1.09 6.77 11.84
C LYS A 229 2.17 7.81 11.51
N ASP A 230 3.42 7.37 11.28
CA ASP A 230 4.55 8.25 10.97
C ASP A 230 4.63 8.58 9.48
N ARG A 231 3.82 7.91 8.66
CA ARG A 231 3.67 8.20 7.23
C ARG A 231 2.35 8.86 6.86
N ALA A 232 1.25 8.49 7.53
CA ALA A 232 -0.05 9.15 7.38
C ALA A 232 -0.88 9.05 8.66
N GLN A 233 -1.81 9.98 8.86
CA GLN A 233 -2.82 9.91 9.93
C GLN A 233 -4.14 9.36 9.43
N LEU A 234 -4.51 9.73 8.20
CA LEU A 234 -5.72 9.35 7.51
C LEU A 234 -5.44 9.29 6.00
N ILE A 235 -6.02 8.33 5.32
CA ILE A 235 -5.95 8.14 3.87
C ILE A 235 -7.38 8.01 3.38
N ALA A 236 -7.78 8.85 2.43
CA ALA A 236 -9.09 8.78 1.79
C ALA A 236 -8.93 8.62 0.28
N GLY A 237 -9.88 7.99 -0.38
CA GLY A 237 -9.84 7.86 -1.83
C GLY A 237 -10.85 6.88 -2.40
N ASP A 238 -10.74 6.67 -3.70
CA ASP A 238 -11.55 5.72 -4.44
C ASP A 238 -10.84 4.36 -4.53
N PHE A 239 -11.17 3.47 -3.60
CA PHE A 239 -10.62 2.11 -3.55
C PHE A 239 -11.07 1.23 -4.72
N SER A 240 -12.11 1.60 -5.46
CA SER A 240 -12.53 0.86 -6.65
C SER A 240 -11.50 0.96 -7.78
N GLN A 241 -10.67 2.00 -7.78
CA GLN A 241 -9.57 2.18 -8.72
C GLN A 241 -8.34 1.34 -8.36
N ALA A 242 -8.20 0.93 -7.10
CA ALA A 242 -7.13 0.04 -6.68
C ALA A 242 -7.53 -1.41 -6.98
N VAL A 243 -6.75 -2.09 -7.80
CA VAL A 243 -7.05 -3.46 -8.23
C VAL A 243 -5.99 -4.44 -7.78
N TYR A 244 -6.42 -5.65 -7.40
CA TYR A 244 -5.51 -6.74 -7.09
C TYR A 244 -6.00 -8.06 -7.67
N ALA A 245 -5.09 -8.97 -7.92
CA ALA A 245 -5.40 -10.31 -8.34
C ALA A 245 -4.52 -11.33 -7.61
N ILE A 246 -5.11 -12.46 -7.24
CA ILE A 246 -4.43 -13.56 -6.57
C ILE A 246 -3.97 -14.55 -7.63
N ARG A 247 -2.68 -14.89 -7.62
CA ARG A 247 -2.14 -15.97 -8.46
C ARG A 247 -2.19 -17.31 -7.76
N GLN A 248 -1.82 -17.32 -6.48
CA GLN A 248 -1.85 -18.49 -5.62
C GLN A 248 -2.36 -18.07 -4.26
N ASP A 249 -3.47 -18.65 -3.86
CA ASP A 249 -4.03 -18.44 -2.52
C ASP A 249 -3.12 -19.03 -1.45
N VAL A 250 -3.39 -18.70 -0.20
CA VAL A 250 -2.60 -19.17 0.93
C VAL A 250 -2.49 -20.69 0.89
N THR A 251 -1.27 -21.16 0.65
CA THR A 251 -0.97 -22.58 0.59
C THR A 251 -0.08 -22.95 1.77
N VAL A 252 -0.57 -23.86 2.59
CA VAL A 252 0.13 -24.38 3.76
C VAL A 252 0.73 -25.74 3.43
N LYS A 253 2.02 -25.92 3.67
CA LYS A 253 2.70 -27.21 3.56
C LYS A 253 3.52 -27.49 4.82
N ILE A 254 3.37 -28.68 5.34
CA ILE A 254 4.23 -29.22 6.40
C ILE A 254 5.45 -29.85 5.71
N LEU A 255 6.63 -29.47 6.15
CA LEU A 255 7.91 -29.99 5.72
C LEU A 255 8.53 -30.77 6.89
N ASP A 256 8.73 -32.04 6.70
CA ASP A 256 9.38 -32.98 7.64
C ASP A 256 10.85 -33.23 7.30
N GLN A 257 11.25 -32.86 6.08
CA GLN A 257 12.59 -33.02 5.57
C GLN A 257 13.08 -31.76 4.90
N GLY A 258 14.37 -31.46 5.06
CA GLY A 258 15.01 -30.32 4.43
C GLY A 258 15.94 -29.54 5.33
N VAL A 259 16.55 -28.53 4.77
CA VAL A 259 17.48 -27.64 5.44
C VAL A 259 16.99 -26.20 5.31
N ILE A 260 16.95 -25.47 6.43
CA ILE A 260 16.65 -24.05 6.46
C ILE A 260 17.97 -23.29 6.58
N GLN A 261 18.22 -22.42 5.61
CA GLN A 261 19.44 -21.61 5.51
C GLN A 261 19.15 -20.14 5.79
N ASP A 262 20.12 -19.42 6.31
CA ASP A 262 20.10 -17.97 6.42
C ASP A 262 20.19 -17.34 5.03
N PRO A 263 19.18 -16.52 4.60
CA PRO A 263 19.17 -15.90 3.28
C PRO A 263 20.32 -14.90 3.07
N SER A 264 20.97 -14.42 4.13
CA SER A 264 22.06 -13.43 4.03
C SER A 264 23.43 -14.04 3.77
N ASN A 265 23.71 -15.22 4.32
CA ASN A 265 25.04 -15.85 4.25
C ASN A 265 25.02 -17.31 3.78
N GLY A 266 23.82 -17.90 3.55
CA GLY A 266 23.66 -19.29 3.11
C GLY A 266 24.03 -20.35 4.14
N GLN A 267 24.30 -19.96 5.40
CA GLN A 267 24.60 -20.93 6.46
C GLN A 267 23.36 -21.71 6.88
N ILE A 268 23.54 -22.98 7.17
CA ILE A 268 22.45 -23.84 7.67
C ILE A 268 22.12 -23.42 9.09
N ILE A 269 20.86 -22.98 9.31
CA ILE A 269 20.31 -22.66 10.62
C ILE A 269 19.70 -23.92 11.25
N TYR A 270 18.86 -24.63 10.48
CA TYR A 270 18.17 -25.82 10.91
C TYR A 270 18.29 -26.92 9.86
N ASN A 271 18.54 -28.13 10.29
CA ASN A 271 18.41 -29.36 9.50
C ASN A 271 17.25 -30.17 10.09
N LEU A 272 16.08 -30.12 9.42
CA LEU A 272 14.85 -30.68 9.96
C LEU A 272 14.98 -32.16 10.34
N ALA A 273 15.58 -32.97 9.47
CA ALA A 273 15.72 -34.40 9.68
C ALA A 273 16.74 -34.79 10.77
N GLN A 274 17.76 -33.93 11.02
CA GLN A 274 18.76 -34.24 12.06
C GLN A 274 18.41 -33.69 13.44
N GLN A 275 17.47 -32.73 13.49
CA GLN A 275 17.08 -32.03 14.70
C GLN A 275 15.65 -32.37 15.14
N ASP A 276 15.04 -33.39 14.50
CA ASP A 276 13.66 -33.83 14.74
C ASP A 276 12.68 -32.62 14.75
N MET A 277 12.66 -31.86 13.64
CA MET A 277 11.87 -30.65 13.49
C MET A 277 10.94 -30.75 12.30
N ILE A 278 9.75 -30.17 12.45
CA ILE A 278 8.81 -29.93 11.37
C ILE A 278 8.79 -28.43 11.06
N ALA A 279 8.66 -28.07 9.80
CA ALA A 279 8.50 -26.68 9.39
C ALA A 279 7.17 -26.45 8.69
N LEU A 280 6.39 -25.46 9.16
CA LEU A 280 5.19 -24.99 8.51
C LEU A 280 5.59 -23.94 7.46
N ARG A 281 5.43 -24.27 6.17
CA ARG A 281 5.67 -23.33 5.07
C ARG A 281 4.35 -22.83 4.53
N VAL A 282 4.18 -21.51 4.60
CA VAL A 282 3.01 -20.80 4.04
C VAL A 282 3.48 -19.92 2.89
N VAL A 283 2.82 -20.04 1.74
CA VAL A 283 3.12 -19.26 0.53
C VAL A 283 1.85 -18.60 0.02
N PHE A 284 1.95 -17.33 -0.34
CA PHE A 284 0.90 -16.53 -0.95
C PHE A 284 1.47 -15.73 -2.12
N ARG A 285 0.75 -15.69 -3.25
CA ARG A 285 1.18 -14.93 -4.43
C ARG A 285 0.06 -14.03 -4.92
N MET A 286 0.34 -12.74 -5.01
CA MET A 286 -0.60 -11.75 -5.53
C MET A 286 0.11 -10.67 -6.34
N GLY A 287 -0.67 -9.99 -7.19
CA GLY A 287 -0.27 -8.74 -7.85
C GLY A 287 -1.27 -7.65 -7.55
N TRP A 288 -0.83 -6.39 -7.54
CA TRP A 288 -1.69 -5.24 -7.44
C TRP A 288 -1.24 -4.15 -8.42
N ALA A 289 -2.16 -3.25 -8.76
CA ALA A 289 -1.87 -2.05 -9.52
C ALA A 289 -2.91 -0.97 -9.22
N LEU A 290 -2.54 0.26 -9.52
CA LEU A 290 -3.43 1.41 -9.52
C LEU A 290 -3.50 1.93 -10.96
N PRO A 291 -4.46 1.50 -11.79
CA PRO A 291 -4.54 1.81 -13.22
C PRO A 291 -4.61 3.29 -13.52
N ASN A 292 -5.29 4.09 -12.67
CA ASN A 292 -5.44 5.53 -12.81
C ASN A 292 -5.86 5.95 -14.23
N PRO A 293 -7.10 5.64 -14.68
CA PRO A 293 -7.56 5.98 -16.03
C PRO A 293 -7.67 7.50 -16.22
N ALA A 294 -7.55 7.96 -17.46
CA ALA A 294 -7.82 9.34 -17.80
C ALA A 294 -9.27 9.72 -17.43
N THR A 295 -9.44 10.83 -16.74
CA THR A 295 -10.74 11.43 -16.42
C THR A 295 -10.94 12.72 -17.21
N ALA A 296 -12.17 13.24 -17.25
CA ALA A 296 -12.44 14.51 -17.90
C ALA A 296 -11.71 15.69 -17.24
N LEU A 297 -11.36 15.56 -15.95
CA LEU A 297 -10.63 16.56 -15.18
C LEU A 297 -9.10 16.35 -15.20
N ASP A 298 -8.64 15.11 -15.46
CA ASP A 298 -7.23 14.75 -15.54
C ASP A 298 -6.97 13.87 -16.79
N GLY A 299 -6.88 14.52 -17.94
CA GLY A 299 -6.63 13.86 -19.23
C GLY A 299 -5.21 13.30 -19.35
N ASP A 300 -4.26 13.82 -18.60
CA ASP A 300 -2.84 13.38 -18.61
C ASP A 300 -2.54 12.30 -17.56
N ARG A 301 -3.52 11.94 -16.73
CA ARG A 301 -3.39 10.92 -15.67
C ARG A 301 -2.29 11.25 -14.66
N LEU A 302 -2.13 12.52 -14.31
CA LEU A 302 -1.15 13.00 -13.33
C LEU A 302 -1.66 12.90 -11.91
N GLY A 303 -2.98 12.92 -11.72
CA GLY A 303 -3.67 12.82 -10.44
C GLY A 303 -3.54 11.44 -9.82
N CYS A 304 -4.00 11.34 -8.60
CA CYS A 304 -4.10 10.09 -7.85
C CYS A 304 -5.49 9.97 -7.23
N PRO A 305 -6.17 8.82 -7.34
CA PRO A 305 -7.48 8.62 -6.73
C PRO A 305 -7.43 8.52 -5.19
N PHE A 306 -6.29 8.82 -4.59
CA PHE A 306 -6.07 8.83 -3.14
C PHE A 306 -5.44 10.14 -2.70
N ALA A 307 -5.79 10.56 -1.49
CA ALA A 307 -5.15 11.65 -0.77
C ALA A 307 -4.95 11.27 0.69
N TYR A 308 -4.02 11.92 1.37
CA TYR A 308 -3.75 11.59 2.78
C TYR A 308 -3.45 12.83 3.62
N LEU A 309 -3.82 12.72 4.90
CA LEU A 309 -3.42 13.68 5.92
C LEU A 309 -2.02 13.32 6.42
N ALA A 310 -1.08 14.24 6.25
CA ALA A 310 0.32 14.04 6.65
C ALA A 310 0.45 13.89 8.17
N PRO A 311 1.46 13.17 8.67
CA PRO A 311 1.78 13.12 10.09
C PRO A 311 2.39 14.44 10.56
N SER A 312 2.54 14.59 11.88
CA SER A 312 3.19 15.77 12.48
C SER A 312 4.68 15.86 12.08
N THR A 313 5.32 14.70 11.89
CA THR A 313 6.70 14.59 11.40
C THR A 313 6.67 14.13 9.94
N PRO A 314 7.25 14.89 8.99
CA PRO A 314 7.22 14.50 7.59
C PRO A 314 8.03 13.22 7.34
N MET A 315 7.58 12.44 6.38
CA MET A 315 8.29 11.25 5.91
C MET A 315 9.63 11.64 5.27
N THR A 316 10.71 10.97 5.65
CA THR A 316 12.03 11.15 5.03
C THR A 316 12.00 10.67 3.57
N THR A 317 12.29 11.58 2.64
CA THR A 317 12.40 11.30 1.22
C THR A 317 13.65 11.93 0.65
N GLN A 318 14.12 11.40 -0.48
CA GLN A 318 15.23 11.94 -1.24
C GLN A 318 14.74 12.51 -2.56
N THR A 319 15.36 13.58 -3.00
CA THR A 319 15.05 14.21 -4.27
C THR A 319 15.62 13.38 -5.42
N VAL A 320 14.78 13.05 -6.40
CA VAL A 320 15.16 12.39 -7.65
C VAL A 320 14.83 13.33 -8.79
N THR A 321 15.84 13.78 -9.48
CA THR A 321 15.73 14.74 -10.59
C THR A 321 15.95 14.02 -11.92
N PHE A 322 14.97 14.08 -12.80
CA PHE A 322 15.11 13.67 -14.21
C PHE A 322 15.32 14.89 -15.07
N THR A 323 16.31 14.83 -15.94
CA THR A 323 16.53 15.81 -17.01
C THR A 323 16.32 15.11 -18.33
N VAL A 324 15.28 15.48 -19.05
CA VAL A 324 14.88 14.86 -20.32
C VAL A 324 15.30 15.77 -21.47
N THR A 325 16.11 15.23 -22.36
CA THR A 325 16.63 15.94 -23.54
C THR A 325 16.35 15.14 -24.80
N THR A 326 16.53 15.74 -25.95
CA THR A 326 16.55 15.07 -27.27
C THR A 326 17.84 15.39 -27.97
N GLY A 327 18.31 14.52 -28.89
CA GLY A 327 19.56 14.66 -29.60
C GLY A 327 20.73 13.94 -28.92
N SER A 328 21.88 13.96 -29.59
CA SER A 328 23.12 13.37 -29.09
C SER A 328 24.32 14.32 -29.38
N GLY A 329 25.29 14.35 -28.46
CA GLY A 329 26.46 15.23 -28.58
C GLY A 329 26.17 16.68 -28.19
N GLY A 330 26.60 17.64 -28.99
CA GLY A 330 26.49 19.07 -28.72
C GLY A 330 25.10 19.70 -28.98
N ASP A 331 24.22 19.01 -29.70
CA ASP A 331 22.88 19.50 -30.09
C ASP A 331 21.77 18.85 -29.24
N THR A 332 21.82 19.06 -27.97
CA THR A 332 20.75 18.58 -27.04
C THR A 332 19.76 19.70 -26.78
N ALA A 333 18.47 19.43 -27.01
CA ALA A 333 17.36 20.31 -26.63
C ALA A 333 16.56 19.71 -25.45
N ASN A 334 16.13 20.57 -24.55
CA ASN A 334 15.27 20.16 -23.43
C ASN A 334 13.89 19.77 -23.94
N VAL A 335 13.35 18.68 -23.41
CA VAL A 335 12.02 18.20 -23.78
C VAL A 335 11.02 18.62 -22.71
N GLU A 336 10.25 19.68 -22.98
CA GLU A 336 9.16 20.13 -22.14
C GLU A 336 7.94 19.22 -22.29
N GLY A 337 7.20 18.98 -21.20
CA GLY A 337 5.93 18.21 -21.18
C GLY A 337 6.11 16.73 -21.49
N ALA A 338 7.29 16.16 -21.33
CA ALA A 338 7.46 14.71 -21.29
C ALA A 338 6.89 14.16 -19.97
N ILE A 339 6.15 13.07 -20.06
CA ILE A 339 5.60 12.39 -18.89
C ILE A 339 6.66 11.42 -18.37
N VAL A 340 7.12 11.67 -17.15
CA VAL A 340 8.00 10.76 -16.41
C VAL A 340 7.10 9.99 -15.43
N ASP A 341 7.03 8.68 -15.60
CA ASP A 341 6.27 7.76 -14.77
C ASP A 341 7.25 6.94 -13.92
N VAL A 342 7.23 7.12 -12.61
CA VAL A 342 8.07 6.36 -11.68
C VAL A 342 7.21 5.36 -10.94
N ASN A 343 7.19 4.11 -11.37
CA ASN A 343 6.35 3.04 -10.82
C ASN A 343 4.89 3.48 -10.59
N GLY A 344 4.31 4.18 -11.56
CA GLY A 344 2.94 4.66 -11.52
C GLY A 344 2.73 6.09 -10.99
N ALA A 345 3.73 6.72 -10.34
CA ALA A 345 3.68 8.14 -10.00
C ALA A 345 4.16 8.98 -11.18
N ARG A 346 3.35 9.93 -11.65
CA ARG A 346 3.59 10.67 -12.92
C ARG A 346 3.81 12.15 -12.67
N LEU A 347 4.79 12.72 -13.37
CA LEU A 347 5.02 14.16 -13.46
C LEU A 347 5.38 14.55 -14.89
N LYS A 348 5.05 15.79 -15.28
CA LYS A 348 5.50 16.39 -16.53
C LYS A 348 6.82 17.14 -16.33
N THR A 349 7.70 17.08 -17.33
CA THR A 349 8.89 17.93 -17.39
C THR A 349 8.51 19.38 -17.65
N ASN A 350 9.20 20.29 -16.97
CA ASN A 350 9.06 21.75 -17.18
C ASN A 350 9.79 22.21 -18.48
N SER A 351 9.81 23.52 -18.73
CA SER A 351 10.50 24.14 -19.88
C SER A 351 11.98 23.86 -19.95
N SER A 352 12.62 23.53 -18.85
CA SER A 352 14.03 23.09 -18.80
C SER A 352 14.20 21.58 -18.99
N GLY A 353 13.12 20.84 -19.32
CA GLY A 353 13.14 19.38 -19.44
C GLY A 353 13.26 18.63 -18.11
N VAL A 354 12.96 19.27 -16.97
CA VAL A 354 13.20 18.73 -15.64
C VAL A 354 11.90 18.29 -14.97
N ALA A 355 11.90 17.07 -14.41
CA ALA A 355 10.89 16.57 -13.48
C ALA A 355 11.54 16.15 -12.16
N VAL A 356 10.96 16.57 -11.02
CA VAL A 356 11.53 16.35 -9.69
C VAL A 356 10.58 15.53 -8.83
N PHE A 357 11.02 14.37 -8.39
CA PHE A 357 10.32 13.48 -7.50
C PHE A 357 10.93 13.52 -6.09
N ASN A 358 10.09 13.32 -5.07
CA ASN A 358 10.53 13.09 -3.70
C ASN A 358 10.13 11.68 -3.28
N LEU A 359 11.08 10.75 -3.34
CA LEU A 359 10.86 9.33 -3.13
C LEU A 359 11.51 8.83 -1.83
N PRO A 360 10.88 7.92 -1.09
CA PRO A 360 11.55 7.20 -0.01
C PRO A 360 12.66 6.30 -0.56
N ALA A 361 13.54 5.81 0.31
CA ALA A 361 14.56 4.85 -0.08
C ALA A 361 13.94 3.58 -0.68
N GLY A 362 14.48 3.12 -1.80
CA GLY A 362 13.95 1.96 -2.54
C GLY A 362 14.45 1.90 -3.98
N SER A 363 14.06 0.84 -4.69
CA SER A 363 14.33 0.67 -6.12
C SER A 363 13.07 1.00 -6.92
N TYR A 364 13.23 1.77 -7.98
CA TYR A 364 12.15 2.27 -8.83
C TYR A 364 12.50 2.09 -10.31
N THR A 365 11.47 1.95 -11.13
CA THR A 365 11.60 1.99 -12.59
C THR A 365 10.89 3.23 -13.09
N ALA A 366 11.59 4.06 -13.84
CA ALA A 366 11.04 5.24 -14.48
C ALA A 366 10.80 4.96 -15.96
N THR A 367 9.62 5.30 -16.46
CA THR A 367 9.27 5.25 -17.88
C THR A 367 9.01 6.67 -18.36
N ILE A 368 9.70 7.09 -19.41
CA ILE A 368 9.63 8.44 -19.95
C ILE A 368 8.93 8.39 -21.31
N LYS A 369 7.83 9.13 -21.45
CA LYS A 369 6.99 9.16 -22.65
C LYS A 369 6.77 10.59 -23.13
N LYS A 370 6.83 10.81 -24.44
CA LYS A 370 6.45 12.05 -25.10
C LYS A 370 5.91 11.73 -26.48
N LYS A 371 4.83 12.39 -26.92
CA LYS A 371 4.27 12.25 -28.27
C LYS A 371 5.34 12.63 -29.32
N GLY A 372 5.55 11.75 -30.31
CA GLY A 372 6.58 11.92 -31.35
C GLY A 372 7.97 11.42 -30.95
N TYR A 373 8.11 10.74 -29.82
CA TYR A 373 9.36 10.14 -29.35
C TYR A 373 9.17 8.68 -28.95
N ASN A 374 10.22 7.90 -29.05
CA ASN A 374 10.24 6.55 -28.52
C ASN A 374 10.23 6.59 -26.98
N THR A 375 9.50 5.66 -26.37
CA THR A 375 9.48 5.52 -24.91
C THR A 375 10.83 4.99 -24.41
N ASP A 376 11.35 5.60 -23.35
CA ASP A 376 12.56 5.14 -22.66
C ASP A 376 12.27 4.65 -21.25
N THR A 377 13.11 3.77 -20.71
CA THR A 377 12.91 3.15 -19.38
C THR A 377 14.23 3.08 -18.62
N GLU A 378 14.25 3.67 -17.41
CA GLU A 378 15.42 3.77 -16.54
C GLU A 378 15.16 3.14 -15.17
N SER A 379 16.15 2.42 -14.64
CA SER A 379 16.12 1.91 -13.27
C SER A 379 16.85 2.86 -12.32
N ILE A 380 16.25 3.10 -11.14
CA ILE A 380 16.76 4.04 -10.15
C ILE A 380 16.78 3.37 -8.79
N THR A 381 17.89 3.53 -8.06
CA THR A 381 17.98 3.16 -6.65
C THR A 381 18.13 4.43 -5.82
N VAL A 382 17.16 4.68 -4.95
CA VAL A 382 17.16 5.80 -3.99
C VAL A 382 17.66 5.26 -2.64
N ALA A 383 18.79 5.79 -2.19
CA ALA A 383 19.36 5.46 -0.88
C ALA A 383 19.19 6.65 0.09
N SER A 384 20.26 7.19 0.63
CA SER A 384 20.25 8.30 1.60
C SER A 384 20.58 9.67 0.99
N SER A 385 20.81 9.73 -0.33
CA SER A 385 21.21 10.94 -1.05
C SER A 385 20.31 11.21 -2.26
N ALA A 386 20.29 12.46 -2.72
CA ALA A 386 19.60 12.85 -3.95
C ALA A 386 20.16 12.11 -5.16
N VAL A 387 19.32 11.80 -6.13
CA VAL A 387 19.67 11.10 -7.37
C VAL A 387 19.33 11.98 -8.55
N THR A 388 20.24 12.10 -9.51
CA THR A 388 19.99 12.79 -10.79
C THR A 388 20.15 11.81 -11.95
N LYS A 389 19.20 11.80 -12.87
CA LYS A 389 19.19 10.99 -14.08
C LYS A 389 18.97 11.87 -15.30
N SER A 390 19.86 11.73 -16.29
CA SER A 390 19.70 12.35 -17.61
C SER A 390 19.21 11.30 -18.59
N VAL A 391 18.17 11.62 -19.34
CA VAL A 391 17.52 10.73 -20.31
C VAL A 391 17.43 11.44 -21.64
N SER A 392 17.82 10.77 -22.71
CA SER A 392 17.79 11.33 -24.08
C SER A 392 16.75 10.58 -24.91
N LEU A 393 15.62 11.23 -25.21
CA LEU A 393 14.57 10.66 -26.06
C LEU A 393 14.94 10.72 -27.52
N THR A 394 14.74 9.62 -28.25
CA THR A 394 14.90 9.55 -29.71
C THR A 394 13.55 9.81 -30.38
N PRO A 395 13.49 10.64 -31.44
CA PRO A 395 12.26 10.83 -32.21
C PRO A 395 11.72 9.48 -32.72
N ALA A 396 10.41 9.34 -32.70
CA ALA A 396 9.75 8.18 -33.30
C ALA A 396 9.81 8.35 -34.82
N THR A 397 10.20 7.30 -35.53
CA THR A 397 10.25 7.23 -37.01
C THR A 397 8.85 7.03 -37.60
#